data_e97adbc7d426829988ba7b4f433e93d8
#
_entry.id   e97adbc7d426829988ba7b4f433e93d8
#
_cell.length_a   1.000
_cell.length_b   1.000
_cell.length_c   1.000
_cell.angle_alpha   90.00
_cell.angle_beta   90.00
_cell.angle_gamma   90.00
#
_symmetry.space_group_name_H-M   'P 1'
#
loop_
_entity.id
_entity.type
_entity.pdbx_description
1 polymer ?
#
loop_
_entity_poly.entity_id
_entity_poly.type
_entity_poly.pdbx_seq_one_letter_code
_entity_poly.pdbx_strand_id
1 'polypeptide(L)'
;MVNSNLAYQDIEIEIPQIKDEPVKWCSVSLSDVIARGKRLEASVFDVEAKQAWQTVINNRFGIKYLGTSNGLIDNAYYPGRFKRIYCSKGNGVAFYLPSQMTDVYPKPDKYISKITKCSLDELRLKAQTLLLTRSGTIGTISYVSKTLENTVFSDDVIRVTFKDAVDLGYTYTFLKSSIGQKILTTNGYGSVITHLEPEHLNEIPIPNAPTDIKQRINNLIIDSYRLRDESNELIDSATQLLVDELHLPDISEFEVDDYKKEAPVETFNVKLSDLNGRADASYHLPIVDAIINHLRKYAEEVTTVGDERISSDIILPGRFKRVYVDKEYGVRFLGGKELNQLDPSTEKYLSKKAHANQLKDSLGIKPNSLLTPARGSLGEVVFPPKHFIGWAISDNLMQILSFDSICGYLYIFLNTEYGKTLIQRFTYGGVVDAIEPEHIKQVVIPLLKNEDVQKQINDFALEANQKRYKAYKLEQQALDIMDNEVIFAK
;
A
#
# COMPACT_ATOMS: atom_id res chain seq x y z
N MET A 1 -44.05 32.94 -8.27
CA MET A 1 -43.37 33.75 -7.25
C MET A 1 -43.45 33.00 -5.93
N VAL A 2 -42.39 32.30 -5.56
CA VAL A 2 -42.24 31.71 -4.26
C VAL A 2 -40.92 32.22 -3.72
N ASN A 3 -41.03 33.12 -2.74
CA ASN A 3 -39.88 33.62 -1.99
C ASN A 3 -39.42 32.53 -1.04
N SER A 4 -38.17 32.09 -1.16
CA SER A 4 -37.48 31.30 -0.14
C SER A 4 -36.25 32.08 0.33
N ASN A 5 -36.47 33.00 1.28
CA ASN A 5 -35.40 33.51 2.13
C ASN A 5 -35.09 32.45 3.20
N LEU A 6 -34.12 31.58 2.91
CA LEU A 6 -33.42 30.86 3.95
C LEU A 6 -32.25 31.73 4.41
N ALA A 7 -32.41 32.33 5.57
CA ALA A 7 -31.36 33.05 6.26
C ALA A 7 -30.24 32.02 6.60
N TYR A 8 -29.10 32.16 5.94
CA TYR A 8 -27.85 31.55 6.43
C TYR A 8 -27.51 32.27 7.75
N GLN A 9 -27.60 31.54 8.85
CA GLN A 9 -26.96 31.98 10.09
C GLN A 9 -25.45 31.94 9.82
N ASP A 10 -24.83 33.11 9.90
CA ASP A 10 -23.36 33.24 9.90
C ASP A 10 -22.82 32.52 11.15
N ILE A 11 -22.43 31.27 10.97
CA ILE A 11 -21.57 30.61 11.94
C ILE A 11 -20.21 31.26 11.73
N GLU A 12 -19.80 32.15 12.61
CA GLU A 12 -18.40 32.58 12.74
C GLU A 12 -17.56 31.33 12.99
N ILE A 13 -17.07 30.75 11.92
CA ILE A 13 -16.01 29.75 11.99
C ILE A 13 -14.77 30.58 12.34
N GLU A 14 -14.31 30.55 13.59
CA GLU A 14 -12.95 30.91 13.93
C GLU A 14 -12.05 30.04 13.03
N ILE A 15 -11.66 30.62 11.90
CA ILE A 15 -10.61 30.07 11.06
C ILE A 15 -9.38 30.12 11.97
N PRO A 16 -8.79 28.94 12.36
CA PRO A 16 -7.54 28.97 13.10
C PRO A 16 -6.61 29.80 12.25
N GLN A 17 -6.07 30.88 12.82
CA GLN A 17 -5.06 31.67 12.13
C GLN A 17 -4.02 30.68 11.67
N ILE A 18 -3.88 30.52 10.37
CA ILE A 18 -2.71 29.89 9.78
C ILE A 18 -1.58 30.71 10.34
N LYS A 19 -0.86 30.19 11.32
CA LYS A 19 0.42 30.77 11.72
C LYS A 19 1.20 30.74 10.44
N ASP A 20 1.42 31.93 9.84
CA ASP A 20 2.41 32.08 8.81
C ASP A 20 3.70 31.58 9.43
N GLU A 21 4.05 30.31 9.13
CA GLU A 21 5.34 29.82 9.56
C GLU A 21 6.36 30.72 8.87
N PRO A 22 7.19 31.41 9.65
CA PRO A 22 8.18 32.30 9.06
C PRO A 22 9.01 31.49 8.07
N VAL A 23 9.26 32.04 6.90
CA VAL A 23 10.08 31.40 5.87
C VAL A 23 11.35 30.91 6.55
N LYS A 24 11.55 29.60 6.57
CA LYS A 24 12.75 28.98 7.15
C LYS A 24 13.94 29.39 6.31
N TRP A 25 14.90 30.04 6.90
CA TRP A 25 16.15 30.45 6.26
C TRP A 25 17.36 30.08 7.09
N CYS A 26 18.47 29.84 6.44
CA CYS A 26 19.76 29.65 7.10
C CYS A 26 20.87 30.28 6.27
N SER A 27 21.95 30.69 6.96
CA SER A 27 23.18 31.09 6.31
C SER A 27 24.00 29.86 5.98
N VAL A 28 24.55 29.82 4.79
CA VAL A 28 25.41 28.73 4.31
C VAL A 28 26.79 29.31 4.00
N SER A 29 27.83 28.69 4.51
CA SER A 29 29.21 29.12 4.20
C SER A 29 29.64 28.66 2.82
N LEU A 30 30.56 29.39 2.18
CA LEU A 30 31.12 28.96 0.89
C LEU A 30 31.86 27.61 1.03
N SER A 31 32.48 27.36 2.18
CA SER A 31 33.10 26.06 2.47
C SER A 31 32.08 24.90 2.47
N ASP A 32 30.86 25.11 3.02
CA ASP A 32 29.80 24.10 3.00
C ASP A 32 29.30 23.84 1.56
N VAL A 33 29.20 24.92 0.76
CA VAL A 33 28.81 24.77 -0.66
C VAL A 33 29.86 23.98 -1.44
N ILE A 34 31.14 24.26 -1.22
CA ILE A 34 32.25 23.56 -1.87
C ILE A 34 32.26 22.07 -1.42
N ALA A 35 32.14 21.82 -0.12
CA ALA A 35 32.14 20.46 0.44
C ALA A 35 30.97 19.60 -0.09
N ARG A 36 29.85 20.21 -0.45
CA ARG A 36 28.68 19.54 -1.02
C ARG A 36 28.63 19.59 -2.56
N GLY A 37 29.78 19.60 -3.22
CA GLY A 37 29.88 19.54 -4.68
C GLY A 37 29.39 20.79 -5.40
N LYS A 38 29.47 21.96 -4.76
CA LYS A 38 29.03 23.27 -5.29
C LYS A 38 27.53 23.35 -5.57
N ARG A 39 26.73 22.59 -4.83
CA ARG A 39 25.27 22.62 -4.92
C ARG A 39 24.74 23.86 -4.21
N LEU A 40 23.68 24.47 -4.79
CA LEU A 40 23.03 25.68 -4.26
C LEU A 40 21.53 25.50 -3.99
N GLU A 41 21.01 24.28 -4.18
CA GLU A 41 19.60 23.99 -3.90
C GLU A 41 19.29 24.10 -2.41
N ALA A 42 18.24 24.83 -2.05
CA ALA A 42 17.84 25.05 -0.66
C ALA A 42 17.61 23.71 0.11
N SER A 43 17.12 22.69 -0.56
CA SER A 43 16.88 21.35 0.02
C SER A 43 18.14 20.67 0.56
N VAL A 44 19.31 20.97 -0.04
CA VAL A 44 20.61 20.42 0.40
C VAL A 44 21.06 21.06 1.72
N PHE A 45 20.57 22.26 2.02
CA PHE A 45 20.93 23.06 3.19
C PHE A 45 19.77 23.16 4.20
N ASP A 46 18.83 22.19 4.15
CA ASP A 46 17.74 22.09 5.10
C ASP A 46 18.27 22.07 6.54
N VAL A 47 17.76 22.97 7.39
CA VAL A 47 18.20 23.13 8.78
C VAL A 47 17.92 21.87 9.60
N GLU A 48 16.78 21.24 9.37
CA GLU A 48 16.39 20.01 10.07
C GLU A 48 17.31 18.85 9.68
N ALA A 49 17.70 18.77 8.40
CA ALA A 49 18.68 17.79 7.95
C ALA A 49 20.06 18.03 8.54
N LYS A 50 20.47 19.30 8.66
CA LYS A 50 21.74 19.65 9.34
C LYS A 50 21.71 19.24 10.81
N GLN A 51 20.61 19.46 11.50
CA GLN A 51 20.42 19.03 12.89
C GLN A 51 20.42 17.49 13.00
N ALA A 52 19.75 16.80 12.09
CA ALA A 52 19.75 15.35 12.04
C ALA A 52 21.17 14.79 11.88
N TRP A 53 21.96 15.35 10.96
CA TRP A 53 23.38 15.03 10.79
C TRP A 53 24.19 15.25 12.07
N GLN A 54 24.02 16.39 12.71
CA GLN A 54 24.73 16.70 13.96
C GLN A 54 24.37 15.74 15.09
N THR A 55 23.08 15.37 15.20
CA THR A 55 22.60 14.38 16.16
C THR A 55 23.32 13.04 15.99
N VAL A 56 23.48 12.59 14.74
CA VAL A 56 24.16 11.32 14.45
C VAL A 56 25.67 11.42 14.68
N ILE A 57 26.33 12.48 14.18
CA ILE A 57 27.77 12.64 14.30
C ILE A 57 28.21 12.75 15.78
N ASN A 58 27.41 13.42 16.62
CA ASN A 58 27.67 13.57 18.05
C ASN A 58 27.15 12.39 18.89
N ASN A 59 26.76 11.28 18.24
CA ASN A 59 26.22 10.13 18.96
C ASN A 59 27.26 9.51 19.92
N ARG A 60 26.81 9.12 21.11
CA ARG A 60 27.69 8.56 22.16
C ARG A 60 28.42 7.28 21.77
N PHE A 61 27.87 6.52 20.84
CA PHE A 61 28.47 5.28 20.34
C PHE A 61 29.48 5.51 19.21
N GLY A 62 29.72 6.78 18.81
CA GLY A 62 30.45 7.12 17.61
C GLY A 62 29.64 6.75 16.35
N ILE A 63 30.27 6.87 15.21
CA ILE A 63 29.61 6.63 13.91
C ILE A 63 30.37 5.62 13.07
N LYS A 64 29.63 4.97 12.18
CA LYS A 64 30.11 4.35 10.94
C LYS A 64 29.43 5.01 9.76
N TYR A 65 29.97 4.81 8.58
CA TYR A 65 29.30 5.21 7.34
C TYR A 65 28.67 3.98 6.67
N LEU A 66 27.62 4.18 5.88
CA LEU A 66 27.00 3.08 5.15
C LEU A 66 27.92 2.55 4.05
N GLY A 67 28.71 3.38 3.40
CA GLY A 67 29.53 3.10 2.22
C GLY A 67 30.17 1.72 2.12
N THR A 68 30.67 1.41 0.92
CA THR A 68 31.15 0.07 0.59
C THR A 68 32.59 -0.21 1.04
N SER A 69 33.51 0.77 1.02
CA SER A 69 34.92 0.54 1.33
C SER A 69 35.19 0.24 2.80
N ASN A 70 34.81 1.14 3.70
CA ASN A 70 35.00 1.01 5.16
C ASN A 70 33.70 1.01 5.96
N GLY A 71 32.55 0.98 5.26
CA GLY A 71 31.23 1.02 5.86
C GLY A 71 30.58 -0.35 6.01
N LEU A 72 29.27 -0.34 6.19
CA LEU A 72 28.46 -1.53 6.47
C LEU A 72 28.02 -2.26 5.17
N ILE A 73 27.92 -1.54 4.06
CA ILE A 73 27.42 -2.06 2.79
C ILE A 73 28.48 -2.93 2.13
N ASP A 74 28.08 -4.13 1.68
CA ASP A 74 28.86 -4.99 0.80
C ASP A 74 28.74 -4.55 -0.65
N ASN A 75 27.49 -4.39 -1.13
CA ASN A 75 27.22 -3.92 -2.47
C ASN A 75 25.95 -3.07 -2.53
N ALA A 76 25.95 -2.04 -3.35
CA ALA A 76 24.78 -1.21 -3.63
C ALA A 76 24.73 -0.92 -5.14
N TYR A 77 23.63 -1.30 -5.79
CA TYR A 77 23.48 -1.16 -7.24
C TYR A 77 22.01 -1.08 -7.65
N TYR A 78 21.75 -0.69 -8.88
CA TYR A 78 20.49 -0.91 -9.57
C TYR A 78 20.78 -1.45 -10.99
N PRO A 79 19.87 -2.27 -11.56
CA PRO A 79 20.03 -2.79 -12.92
C PRO A 79 20.02 -1.67 -13.95
N GLY A 80 20.69 -1.89 -15.08
CA GLY A 80 20.69 -0.96 -16.20
C GLY A 80 19.29 -0.69 -16.74
N ARG A 81 19.04 0.54 -17.18
CA ARG A 81 17.77 0.93 -17.80
C ARG A 81 17.54 0.18 -19.10
N PHE A 82 16.31 -0.23 -19.34
CA PHE A 82 15.90 -0.93 -20.55
C PHE A 82 14.53 -0.45 -21.03
N LYS A 83 14.25 -0.66 -22.33
CA LYS A 83 12.93 -0.37 -22.91
C LYS A 83 11.96 -1.47 -22.52
N ARG A 84 10.96 -1.16 -21.72
CA ARG A 84 9.93 -2.10 -21.25
C ARG A 84 8.91 -2.35 -22.35
N ILE A 85 8.68 -3.62 -22.67
CA ILE A 85 7.63 -4.06 -23.59
C ILE A 85 6.63 -4.84 -22.75
N TYR A 86 5.48 -4.25 -22.48
CA TYR A 86 4.42 -4.88 -21.70
C TYR A 86 3.55 -5.80 -22.56
N CYS A 87 3.00 -6.83 -21.93
CA CYS A 87 2.08 -7.79 -22.54
C CYS A 87 1.01 -8.24 -21.52
N SER A 88 0.06 -9.07 -21.95
CA SER A 88 -0.92 -9.70 -21.08
C SER A 88 -0.29 -10.78 -20.18
N LYS A 89 -0.97 -11.14 -19.09
CA LYS A 89 -0.53 -12.09 -18.05
C LYS A 89 0.05 -13.39 -18.60
N GLY A 90 -0.60 -14.03 -19.56
CA GLY A 90 -0.15 -15.32 -20.13
C GLY A 90 1.07 -15.25 -21.05
N ASN A 91 1.48 -14.05 -21.52
CA ASN A 91 2.49 -13.87 -22.56
C ASN A 91 3.83 -13.29 -22.04
N GLY A 92 3.99 -13.12 -20.73
CA GLY A 92 5.16 -12.50 -20.15
C GLY A 92 5.47 -12.95 -18.73
N VAL A 93 6.42 -12.24 -18.13
CA VAL A 93 6.86 -12.45 -16.75
C VAL A 93 6.29 -11.32 -15.88
N ALA A 94 5.73 -11.67 -14.73
CA ALA A 94 5.23 -10.71 -13.74
C ALA A 94 6.32 -9.69 -13.39
N PHE A 95 5.97 -8.40 -13.45
CA PHE A 95 6.91 -7.30 -13.24
C PHE A 95 6.36 -6.32 -12.20
N TYR A 96 7.12 -6.15 -11.13
CA TYR A 96 6.76 -5.31 -10.00
C TYR A 96 7.36 -3.92 -10.11
N LEU A 97 6.60 -2.92 -9.68
CA LEU A 97 6.98 -1.51 -9.73
C LEU A 97 7.45 -1.02 -8.35
N PRO A 98 8.24 0.09 -8.28
CA PRO A 98 8.72 0.64 -7.01
C PRO A 98 7.62 0.94 -6.00
N SER A 99 6.42 1.35 -6.44
CA SER A 99 5.27 1.60 -5.58
C SER A 99 4.79 0.38 -4.81
N GLN A 100 5.05 -0.83 -5.31
CA GLN A 100 4.60 -2.09 -4.72
C GLN A 100 5.58 -2.66 -3.69
N MET A 101 6.76 -2.06 -3.51
CA MET A 101 7.78 -2.60 -2.61
C MET A 101 7.41 -2.53 -1.13
N THR A 102 6.45 -1.68 -0.77
CA THR A 102 5.94 -1.53 0.61
C THR A 102 4.57 -2.17 0.83
N ASP A 103 3.99 -2.72 -0.22
CA ASP A 103 2.73 -3.45 -0.10
C ASP A 103 2.95 -4.72 0.74
N VAL A 104 2.02 -5.01 1.62
CA VAL A 104 2.09 -6.23 2.47
C VAL A 104 1.98 -7.48 1.62
N TYR A 105 1.11 -7.43 0.61
CA TYR A 105 0.89 -8.50 -0.35
C TYR A 105 0.93 -7.95 -1.78
N PRO A 106 2.14 -7.67 -2.31
CA PRO A 106 2.28 -7.09 -3.63
C PRO A 106 1.77 -8.04 -4.71
N LYS A 107 0.95 -7.53 -5.62
CA LYS A 107 0.44 -8.25 -6.78
C LYS A 107 0.93 -7.57 -8.05
N PRO A 108 1.39 -8.31 -9.07
CA PRO A 108 1.90 -7.70 -10.29
C PRO A 108 0.78 -7.10 -11.13
N ASP A 109 0.87 -5.80 -11.42
CA ASP A 109 -0.03 -5.09 -12.33
C ASP A 109 0.45 -5.12 -13.78
N LYS A 110 1.72 -5.44 -13.99
CA LYS A 110 2.38 -5.42 -15.29
C LYS A 110 3.08 -6.74 -15.56
N TYR A 111 3.16 -7.09 -16.83
CA TYR A 111 3.90 -8.25 -17.30
C TYR A 111 4.85 -7.81 -18.40
N ILE A 112 6.13 -8.19 -18.29
CA ILE A 112 7.14 -7.90 -19.31
C ILE A 112 7.17 -9.05 -20.31
N SER A 113 7.04 -8.71 -21.59
CA SER A 113 7.15 -9.65 -22.69
C SER A 113 8.54 -10.29 -22.77
N LYS A 114 8.58 -11.57 -23.11
CA LYS A 114 9.83 -12.34 -23.33
C LYS A 114 10.73 -11.76 -24.43
N ILE A 115 10.19 -10.91 -25.30
CA ILE A 115 10.98 -10.20 -26.34
C ILE A 115 11.67 -8.92 -25.81
N THR A 116 11.43 -8.55 -24.56
CA THR A 116 12.11 -7.41 -23.93
C THR A 116 13.60 -7.71 -23.79
N LYS A 117 14.43 -6.81 -24.31
CA LYS A 117 15.89 -6.95 -24.23
C LYS A 117 16.37 -6.49 -22.85
N CYS A 118 16.35 -7.39 -21.87
CA CYS A 118 16.87 -7.18 -20.51
C CYS A 118 17.33 -8.53 -19.92
N SER A 119 18.21 -8.47 -18.93
CA SER A 119 18.56 -9.64 -18.13
C SER A 119 17.52 -9.78 -16.99
N LEU A 120 16.64 -10.76 -17.09
CA LEU A 120 15.66 -11.04 -16.04
C LEU A 120 16.33 -11.42 -14.71
N ASP A 121 17.49 -12.08 -14.78
CA ASP A 121 18.22 -12.50 -13.57
C ASP A 121 18.78 -11.30 -12.80
N GLU A 122 19.21 -10.25 -13.49
CA GLU A 122 19.63 -9.00 -12.85
C GLU A 122 18.45 -8.24 -12.22
N LEU A 123 17.25 -8.43 -12.79
CA LEU A 123 16.02 -7.82 -12.27
C LEU A 123 15.42 -8.59 -11.10
N ARG A 124 15.77 -9.88 -10.92
CA ARG A 124 15.27 -10.70 -9.81
C ARG A 124 15.80 -10.21 -8.48
N LEU A 125 14.91 -10.12 -7.50
CA LEU A 125 15.27 -9.78 -6.14
C LEU A 125 15.86 -11.00 -5.43
N LYS A 126 16.90 -10.74 -4.63
CA LYS A 126 17.55 -11.75 -3.79
C LYS A 126 17.15 -11.53 -2.34
N ALA A 127 16.97 -12.62 -1.58
CA ALA A 127 16.73 -12.54 -0.14
C ALA A 127 17.80 -11.69 0.57
N GLN A 128 17.48 -11.19 1.74
CA GLN A 128 18.37 -10.40 2.59
C GLN A 128 18.94 -9.14 1.89
N THR A 129 18.16 -8.56 0.99
CA THR A 129 18.48 -7.31 0.30
C THR A 129 17.59 -6.18 0.84
N LEU A 130 18.17 -5.04 1.11
CA LEU A 130 17.44 -3.80 1.38
C LEU A 130 17.14 -3.11 0.06
N LEU A 131 15.89 -2.68 -0.13
CA LEU A 131 15.44 -1.92 -1.31
C LEU A 131 15.24 -0.46 -0.92
N LEU A 132 15.69 0.46 -1.81
CA LEU A 132 15.43 1.89 -1.69
C LEU A 132 14.90 2.42 -3.03
N THR A 133 13.87 3.26 -2.96
CA THR A 133 13.40 3.96 -4.17
C THR A 133 14.47 4.93 -4.67
N ARG A 134 14.74 4.84 -5.98
CA ARG A 134 15.75 5.66 -6.66
C ARG A 134 15.20 6.97 -7.16
N SER A 135 13.96 7.01 -7.64
CA SER A 135 13.37 8.15 -8.35
C SER A 135 11.98 8.49 -7.82
N GLY A 136 11.60 9.77 -7.91
CA GLY A 136 10.30 10.27 -7.47
C GLY A 136 10.23 10.46 -5.97
N THR A 137 9.43 9.66 -5.27
CA THR A 137 9.41 9.65 -3.80
C THR A 137 10.60 8.85 -3.31
N ILE A 138 11.75 9.53 -3.16
CA ILE A 138 12.96 8.90 -2.61
C ILE A 138 12.83 8.63 -1.11
N GLY A 139 13.62 7.68 -0.62
CA GLY A 139 13.65 7.37 0.81
C GLY A 139 12.65 6.30 1.25
N THR A 140 11.81 5.77 0.35
CA THR A 140 11.01 4.58 0.66
C THR A 140 11.92 3.36 0.74
N ILE A 141 11.74 2.56 1.79
CA ILE A 141 12.62 1.43 2.12
C ILE A 141 11.79 0.17 2.31
N SER A 142 12.32 -0.95 1.85
CA SER A 142 11.73 -2.27 2.09
C SER A 142 12.81 -3.33 2.24
N TYR A 143 12.46 -4.45 2.84
CA TYR A 143 13.31 -5.63 2.96
C TYR A 143 12.79 -6.75 2.05
N VAL A 144 13.69 -7.41 1.32
CA VAL A 144 13.34 -8.56 0.47
C VAL A 144 13.22 -9.80 1.35
N SER A 145 12.00 -10.07 1.77
CA SER A 145 11.61 -11.33 2.44
C SER A 145 11.12 -12.36 1.42
N LYS A 146 10.63 -13.51 1.89
CA LYS A 146 10.13 -14.60 1.04
C LYS A 146 9.11 -14.15 0.00
N THR A 147 8.21 -13.22 0.36
CA THR A 147 7.16 -12.70 -0.54
C THR A 147 7.75 -12.01 -1.77
N LEU A 148 8.85 -11.27 -1.63
CA LEU A 148 9.48 -10.55 -2.75
C LEU A 148 10.63 -11.30 -3.40
N GLU A 149 11.16 -12.33 -2.75
CA GLU A 149 12.28 -13.11 -3.28
C GLU A 149 11.95 -13.71 -4.65
N ASN A 150 12.91 -13.70 -5.55
CA ASN A 150 12.80 -14.19 -6.94
C ASN A 150 11.78 -13.44 -7.83
N THR A 151 11.11 -12.38 -7.34
CA THR A 151 10.26 -11.55 -8.20
C THR A 151 11.11 -10.69 -9.14
N VAL A 152 10.61 -10.46 -10.37
CA VAL A 152 11.25 -9.56 -11.34
C VAL A 152 10.79 -8.13 -11.03
N PHE A 153 11.71 -7.33 -10.54
CA PHE A 153 11.42 -6.00 -10.02
C PHE A 153 12.06 -4.89 -10.87
N SER A 154 11.46 -3.70 -10.85
CA SER A 154 11.92 -2.53 -11.60
C SER A 154 13.42 -2.24 -11.41
N ASP A 155 14.04 -1.76 -12.49
CA ASP A 155 15.40 -1.18 -12.51
C ASP A 155 15.51 0.13 -11.72
N ASP A 156 14.40 0.76 -11.34
CA ASP A 156 14.34 2.04 -10.63
C ASP A 156 14.30 1.88 -9.09
N VAL A 157 14.96 0.82 -8.58
CA VAL A 157 15.13 0.53 -7.16
C VAL A 157 16.57 0.15 -6.89
N ILE A 158 17.20 0.82 -5.93
CA ILE A 158 18.54 0.48 -5.44
C ILE A 158 18.45 -0.76 -4.56
N ARG A 159 19.33 -1.72 -4.79
CA ARG A 159 19.49 -2.97 -4.06
C ARG A 159 20.75 -2.91 -3.23
N VAL A 160 20.63 -3.11 -1.92
CA VAL A 160 21.76 -3.00 -0.98
C VAL A 160 21.91 -4.29 -0.20
N THR A 161 23.12 -4.84 -0.21
CA THR A 161 23.54 -5.98 0.62
C THR A 161 24.56 -5.54 1.65
N PHE A 162 24.66 -6.24 2.75
CA PHE A 162 25.50 -5.89 3.89
C PHE A 162 26.60 -6.93 4.12
N LYS A 163 27.72 -6.47 4.70
CA LYS A 163 28.85 -7.33 5.09
C LYS A 163 28.50 -8.24 6.26
N ASP A 164 27.66 -7.74 7.17
CA ASP A 164 27.12 -8.49 8.29
C ASP A 164 25.60 -8.48 8.23
N ALA A 165 24.98 -9.64 8.38
CA ALA A 165 23.53 -9.81 8.32
C ALA A 165 22.80 -8.99 9.40
N VAL A 166 23.42 -8.71 10.53
CA VAL A 166 22.87 -7.88 11.61
C VAL A 166 22.69 -6.42 11.19
N ASP A 167 23.56 -5.93 10.32
CA ASP A 167 23.51 -4.55 9.88
C ASP A 167 22.32 -4.26 8.94
N LEU A 168 21.66 -5.28 8.39
CA LEU A 168 20.52 -5.09 7.50
C LEU A 168 19.31 -4.48 8.24
N GLY A 169 18.76 -5.19 9.23
CA GLY A 169 17.59 -4.71 9.99
C GLY A 169 17.90 -3.46 10.81
N TYR A 170 19.15 -3.34 11.28
CA TYR A 170 19.64 -2.15 11.96
C TYR A 170 19.62 -0.92 11.03
N THR A 171 20.18 -1.05 9.82
CA THR A 171 20.17 0.02 8.81
C THR A 171 18.78 0.33 8.31
N TYR A 172 17.95 -0.69 8.07
CA TYR A 172 16.54 -0.52 7.75
C TYR A 172 15.84 0.40 8.76
N THR A 173 15.97 0.07 10.05
CA THR A 173 15.33 0.82 11.14
C THR A 173 15.87 2.24 11.26
N PHE A 174 17.20 2.42 11.17
CA PHE A 174 17.80 3.75 11.17
C PHE A 174 17.28 4.61 10.02
N LEU A 175 17.34 4.10 8.79
CA LEU A 175 16.89 4.86 7.62
C LEU A 175 15.37 5.11 7.62
N LYS A 176 14.59 4.29 8.32
CA LYS A 176 13.13 4.50 8.49
C LYS A 176 12.81 5.48 9.64
N SER A 177 13.72 5.71 10.58
CA SER A 177 13.55 6.70 11.64
C SER A 177 13.41 8.12 11.07
N SER A 178 12.85 9.06 11.85
CA SER A 178 12.71 10.45 11.43
C SER A 178 14.06 11.11 11.09
N ILE A 179 15.10 10.80 11.86
CA ILE A 179 16.47 11.29 11.66
C ILE A 179 17.06 10.69 10.38
N GLY A 180 16.96 9.37 10.20
CA GLY A 180 17.47 8.68 9.01
C GLY A 180 16.79 9.13 7.73
N GLN A 181 15.47 9.32 7.75
CA GLN A 181 14.70 9.84 6.61
C GLN A 181 15.16 11.24 6.20
N LYS A 182 15.38 12.14 7.17
CA LYS A 182 15.89 13.50 6.89
C LYS A 182 17.27 13.47 6.24
N ILE A 183 18.17 12.62 6.72
CA ILE A 183 19.52 12.46 6.15
C ILE A 183 19.43 11.87 4.73
N LEU A 184 18.65 10.80 4.55
CA LEU A 184 18.54 10.09 3.27
C LEU A 184 17.94 10.97 2.17
N THR A 185 16.85 11.67 2.47
CA THR A 185 16.12 12.47 1.48
C THR A 185 16.86 13.74 1.07
N THR A 186 17.71 14.28 1.94
CA THR A 186 18.54 15.47 1.63
C THR A 186 19.72 15.16 0.71
N ASN A 187 20.12 13.90 0.62
CA ASN A 187 21.20 13.47 -0.27
C ASN A 187 20.75 13.28 -1.74
N GLY A 188 19.42 13.29 -2.00
CA GLY A 188 18.90 13.25 -3.36
C GLY A 188 19.30 14.48 -4.19
N TYR A 189 19.28 14.33 -5.51
CA TYR A 189 19.53 15.41 -6.48
C TYR A 189 18.45 15.47 -7.55
N GLY A 190 18.35 16.61 -8.25
CA GLY A 190 17.39 16.85 -9.33
C GLY A 190 16.36 17.91 -8.99
N SER A 191 16.08 18.80 -9.97
CA SER A 191 15.18 19.94 -9.78
C SER A 191 13.71 19.62 -10.04
N VAL A 192 13.43 18.63 -10.89
CA VAL A 192 12.06 18.22 -11.26
C VAL A 192 11.72 16.85 -10.70
N ILE A 193 12.64 15.90 -10.81
CA ILE A 193 12.53 14.57 -10.22
C ILE A 193 13.76 14.35 -9.37
N THR A 194 13.56 14.14 -8.07
CA THR A 194 14.65 13.83 -7.16
C THR A 194 15.13 12.39 -7.39
N HIS A 195 16.45 12.22 -7.45
CA HIS A 195 17.10 10.93 -7.64
C HIS A 195 18.05 10.62 -6.49
N LEU A 196 18.14 9.35 -6.13
CA LEU A 196 19.13 8.79 -5.23
C LEU A 196 20.02 7.83 -6.03
N GLU A 197 21.34 7.90 -5.85
CA GLU A 197 22.30 6.99 -6.46
C GLU A 197 22.99 6.16 -5.37
N PRO A 198 23.52 4.97 -5.68
CA PRO A 198 24.25 4.14 -4.71
C PRO A 198 25.39 4.88 -4.02
N GLU A 199 26.09 5.77 -4.74
CA GLU A 199 27.21 6.55 -4.22
C GLU A 199 26.81 7.50 -3.10
N HIS A 200 25.56 8.00 -3.12
CA HIS A 200 25.05 8.88 -2.07
C HIS A 200 24.91 8.17 -0.71
N LEU A 201 24.85 6.83 -0.72
CA LEU A 201 24.82 6.05 0.53
C LEU A 201 26.19 6.04 1.23
N ASN A 202 27.27 6.28 0.48
CA ASN A 202 28.64 6.21 1.03
C ASN A 202 28.87 7.20 2.18
N GLU A 203 28.23 8.36 2.12
CA GLU A 203 28.43 9.45 3.08
C GLU A 203 27.42 9.45 4.22
N ILE A 204 26.43 8.57 4.20
CA ILE A 204 25.40 8.53 5.24
C ILE A 204 26.00 7.99 6.53
N PRO A 205 26.09 8.81 7.60
CA PRO A 205 26.53 8.35 8.90
C PRO A 205 25.42 7.58 9.59
N ILE A 206 25.79 6.51 10.27
CA ILE A 206 24.91 5.72 11.13
C ILE A 206 25.55 5.55 12.50
N PRO A 207 24.82 5.66 13.62
CA PRO A 207 25.37 5.39 14.93
C PRO A 207 25.99 3.98 15.01
N ASN A 208 27.14 3.86 15.64
CA ASN A 208 27.80 2.55 15.80
C ASN A 208 27.38 1.89 17.12
N ALA A 209 26.10 1.58 17.26
CA ALA A 209 25.56 0.94 18.45
C ALA A 209 26.24 -0.40 18.78
N PRO A 210 26.29 -0.83 20.04
CA PRO A 210 26.75 -2.16 20.45
C PRO A 210 26.01 -3.29 19.71
N THR A 211 26.72 -4.41 19.53
CA THR A 211 26.22 -5.55 18.73
C THR A 211 24.92 -6.14 19.29
N ASP A 212 24.74 -6.15 20.62
CA ASP A 212 23.51 -6.63 21.25
C ASP A 212 22.28 -5.79 20.90
N ILE A 213 22.43 -4.45 20.87
CA ILE A 213 21.36 -3.55 20.44
C ILE A 213 21.06 -3.75 18.96
N LYS A 214 22.09 -3.81 18.10
CA LYS A 214 21.92 -4.09 16.68
C LYS A 214 21.18 -5.41 16.44
N GLN A 215 21.57 -6.47 17.17
CA GLN A 215 20.94 -7.78 17.05
C GLN A 215 19.46 -7.77 17.47
N ARG A 216 19.13 -7.06 18.56
CA ARG A 216 17.73 -6.91 18.99
C ARG A 216 16.89 -6.23 17.93
N ILE A 217 17.36 -5.11 17.38
CA ILE A 217 16.67 -4.38 16.32
C ILE A 217 16.53 -5.25 15.07
N ASN A 218 17.61 -5.90 14.63
CA ASN A 218 17.60 -6.77 13.46
C ASN A 218 16.59 -7.90 13.61
N ASN A 219 16.58 -8.59 14.76
CA ASN A 219 15.64 -9.68 15.01
C ASN A 219 14.18 -9.20 14.93
N LEU A 220 13.84 -8.05 15.48
CA LEU A 220 12.49 -7.48 15.41
C LEU A 220 12.07 -7.23 13.97
N ILE A 221 12.96 -6.72 13.12
CA ILE A 221 12.65 -6.49 11.70
C ILE A 221 12.50 -7.80 10.95
N ILE A 222 13.41 -8.75 11.13
CA ILE A 222 13.31 -10.07 10.47
C ILE A 222 12.02 -10.77 10.89
N ASP A 223 11.68 -10.77 12.19
CA ASP A 223 10.42 -11.37 12.67
C ASP A 223 9.18 -10.62 12.15
N SER A 224 9.24 -9.30 12.01
CA SER A 224 8.17 -8.52 11.39
C SER A 224 7.91 -8.97 9.96
N TYR A 225 8.95 -9.12 9.15
CA TYR A 225 8.79 -9.55 7.76
C TYR A 225 8.40 -11.03 7.65
N ARG A 226 8.91 -11.91 8.52
CA ARG A 226 8.45 -13.30 8.61
C ARG A 226 6.94 -13.39 8.89
N LEU A 227 6.40 -12.58 9.79
CA LEU A 227 4.96 -12.55 10.07
C LEU A 227 4.14 -12.02 8.87
N ARG A 228 4.70 -11.10 8.06
CA ARG A 228 4.06 -10.67 6.81
C ARG A 228 4.02 -11.81 5.79
N ASP A 229 5.13 -12.53 5.62
CA ASP A 229 5.20 -13.70 4.73
C ASP A 229 4.20 -14.78 5.17
N GLU A 230 4.17 -15.15 6.46
CA GLU A 230 3.21 -16.09 7.00
C GLU A 230 1.75 -15.64 6.82
N SER A 231 1.49 -14.32 6.90
CA SER A 231 0.16 -13.77 6.62
C SER A 231 -0.25 -13.95 5.15
N ASN A 232 0.69 -13.82 4.24
CA ASN A 232 0.43 -14.00 2.81
C ASN A 232 0.21 -15.49 2.47
N GLU A 233 0.97 -16.39 3.09
CA GLU A 233 0.77 -17.85 2.96
C GLU A 233 -0.63 -18.29 3.44
N LEU A 234 -1.13 -17.69 4.52
CA LEU A 234 -2.51 -17.94 4.99
C LEU A 234 -3.55 -17.45 3.99
N ILE A 235 -3.34 -16.28 3.38
CA ILE A 235 -4.24 -15.75 2.33
C ILE A 235 -4.21 -16.65 1.09
N ASP A 236 -3.04 -17.13 0.68
CA ASP A 236 -2.90 -18.07 -0.44
C ASP A 236 -3.62 -19.39 -0.14
N SER A 237 -3.43 -19.94 1.07
CA SER A 237 -4.09 -21.18 1.51
C SER A 237 -5.60 -21.02 1.57
N ALA A 238 -6.11 -19.90 2.10
CA ALA A 238 -7.54 -19.60 2.14
C ALA A 238 -8.13 -19.47 0.73
N THR A 239 -7.39 -18.82 -0.17
CA THR A 239 -7.80 -18.67 -1.58
C THR A 239 -7.84 -20.02 -2.28
N GLN A 240 -6.86 -20.90 -2.04
CA GLN A 240 -6.83 -22.23 -2.63
C GLN A 240 -8.01 -23.10 -2.14
N LEU A 241 -8.30 -23.09 -0.81
CA LEU A 241 -9.48 -23.78 -0.28
C LEU A 241 -10.77 -23.32 -0.95
N LEU A 242 -10.93 -22.01 -1.18
CA LEU A 242 -12.09 -21.46 -1.85
C LEU A 242 -12.19 -21.93 -3.31
N VAL A 243 -11.06 -21.91 -4.03
CA VAL A 243 -10.97 -22.38 -5.43
C VAL A 243 -11.32 -23.84 -5.53
N ASP A 244 -10.80 -24.69 -4.64
CA ASP A 244 -11.03 -26.12 -4.62
C ASP A 244 -12.50 -26.45 -4.30
N GLU A 245 -13.09 -25.80 -3.29
CA GLU A 245 -14.48 -26.05 -2.86
C GLU A 245 -15.51 -25.62 -3.90
N LEU A 246 -15.26 -24.51 -4.57
CA LEU A 246 -16.13 -24.00 -5.63
C LEU A 246 -15.75 -24.53 -7.02
N HIS A 247 -14.74 -25.38 -7.15
CA HIS A 247 -14.21 -25.88 -8.43
C HIS A 247 -14.01 -24.76 -9.45
N LEU A 248 -13.38 -23.65 -9.01
CA LEU A 248 -13.20 -22.47 -9.85
C LEU A 248 -12.11 -22.73 -10.91
N PRO A 249 -12.42 -22.72 -12.22
CA PRO A 249 -11.42 -22.81 -13.29
C PRO A 249 -10.63 -21.50 -13.41
N ASP A 250 -9.61 -21.43 -14.26
CA ASP A 250 -9.08 -20.11 -14.66
C ASP A 250 -10.19 -19.30 -15.34
N ILE A 251 -10.26 -18.01 -15.07
CA ILE A 251 -11.34 -17.15 -15.60
C ILE A 251 -11.36 -17.13 -17.14
N SER A 252 -10.20 -17.38 -17.78
CA SER A 252 -10.04 -17.48 -19.22
C SER A 252 -10.62 -18.80 -19.83
N GLU A 253 -10.90 -19.79 -18.99
CA GLU A 253 -11.43 -21.08 -19.40
C GLU A 253 -12.97 -21.12 -19.48
N PHE A 254 -13.63 -20.05 -19.01
CA PHE A 254 -15.09 -19.97 -19.17
C PHE A 254 -15.47 -19.87 -20.65
N GLU A 255 -16.21 -20.85 -21.12
CA GLU A 255 -16.88 -20.79 -22.42
C GLU A 255 -18.02 -19.78 -22.34
N VAL A 256 -17.96 -18.78 -23.19
CA VAL A 256 -18.95 -17.71 -23.24
C VAL A 256 -19.56 -17.69 -24.65
N ASP A 257 -20.81 -18.10 -24.75
CA ASP A 257 -21.56 -18.10 -26.02
C ASP A 257 -21.68 -16.65 -26.56
N ASP A 258 -21.57 -16.52 -27.88
CA ASP A 258 -21.72 -15.26 -28.62
C ASP A 258 -20.67 -14.15 -28.28
N TYR A 259 -19.64 -14.45 -27.50
CA TYR A 259 -18.56 -13.52 -27.24
C TYR A 259 -17.47 -13.65 -28.29
N LYS A 260 -17.40 -12.68 -29.20
CA LYS A 260 -16.35 -12.63 -30.23
C LYS A 260 -15.24 -11.70 -29.82
N LYS A 261 -14.09 -12.28 -29.59
CA LYS A 261 -12.85 -11.56 -29.32
C LYS A 261 -12.06 -11.38 -30.63
N GLU A 262 -12.53 -10.49 -31.48
CA GLU A 262 -11.81 -10.10 -32.70
C GLU A 262 -11.01 -8.83 -32.37
N ALA A 263 -9.68 -8.93 -32.33
CA ALA A 263 -8.86 -7.76 -32.10
C ALA A 263 -9.11 -6.70 -33.19
N PRO A 264 -9.32 -5.42 -32.84
CA PRO A 264 -9.19 -4.82 -31.52
C PRO A 264 -10.53 -4.66 -30.75
N VAL A 265 -11.64 -5.21 -31.21
CA VAL A 265 -12.98 -4.95 -30.65
C VAL A 265 -13.59 -6.25 -30.13
N GLU A 266 -14.06 -6.22 -28.88
CA GLU A 266 -14.84 -7.29 -28.29
C GLU A 266 -16.34 -6.98 -28.49
N THR A 267 -17.12 -7.94 -28.99
CA THR A 267 -18.54 -7.74 -29.23
C THR A 267 -19.37 -8.89 -28.66
N PHE A 268 -20.55 -8.56 -28.18
CA PHE A 268 -21.56 -9.52 -27.70
C PHE A 268 -22.97 -8.92 -27.85
N ASN A 269 -23.98 -9.77 -27.78
CA ASN A 269 -25.38 -9.39 -27.90
C ASN A 269 -26.07 -9.39 -26.52
N VAL A 270 -26.89 -8.36 -26.26
CA VAL A 270 -27.73 -8.28 -25.06
C VAL A 270 -29.19 -8.13 -25.49
N LYS A 271 -30.09 -8.93 -24.93
CA LYS A 271 -31.52 -8.78 -25.16
C LYS A 271 -32.02 -7.51 -24.50
N LEU A 272 -32.95 -6.81 -25.15
CA LEU A 272 -33.55 -5.59 -24.60
C LEU A 272 -34.21 -5.83 -23.23
N SER A 273 -34.77 -7.01 -23.00
CA SER A 273 -35.31 -7.42 -21.69
C SER A 273 -34.28 -7.46 -20.56
N ASP A 274 -33.01 -7.67 -20.89
CA ASP A 274 -31.96 -7.96 -19.94
C ASP A 274 -31.10 -6.70 -19.63
N LEU A 275 -31.43 -5.57 -20.28
CA LEU A 275 -30.69 -4.29 -20.08
C LEU A 275 -30.76 -3.77 -18.64
N ASN A 276 -31.80 -4.12 -17.88
CA ASN A 276 -31.95 -3.68 -16.48
C ASN A 276 -31.77 -2.17 -16.25
N GLY A 277 -32.16 -1.36 -17.26
CA GLY A 277 -31.99 0.09 -17.22
C GLY A 277 -30.55 0.60 -17.44
N ARG A 278 -29.61 -0.29 -17.80
CA ARG A 278 -28.21 0.03 -18.08
C ARG A 278 -27.83 -0.38 -19.51
N ALA A 279 -27.16 0.51 -20.24
CA ALA A 279 -26.70 0.28 -21.60
C ALA A 279 -25.17 0.20 -21.73
N ASP A 280 -24.44 0.28 -20.60
CA ASP A 280 -22.99 0.19 -20.56
C ASP A 280 -22.51 -1.26 -20.73
N ALA A 281 -21.57 -1.47 -21.64
CA ALA A 281 -21.09 -2.81 -22.00
C ALA A 281 -20.46 -3.56 -20.82
N SER A 282 -19.76 -2.85 -19.91
CA SER A 282 -19.12 -3.44 -18.72
C SER A 282 -20.13 -4.17 -17.81
N TYR A 283 -21.37 -3.68 -17.73
CA TYR A 283 -22.41 -4.29 -16.91
C TYR A 283 -22.90 -5.62 -17.48
N HIS A 284 -22.88 -5.77 -18.80
CA HIS A 284 -23.43 -6.89 -19.53
C HIS A 284 -22.38 -7.88 -20.04
N LEU A 285 -21.14 -7.80 -19.54
CA LEU A 285 -20.10 -8.74 -19.95
C LEU A 285 -20.56 -10.18 -19.71
N PRO A 286 -20.63 -11.03 -20.76
CA PRO A 286 -21.14 -12.40 -20.64
C PRO A 286 -20.39 -13.26 -19.64
N ILE A 287 -19.11 -12.97 -19.38
CA ILE A 287 -18.31 -13.64 -18.36
C ILE A 287 -18.91 -13.52 -16.95
N VAL A 288 -19.63 -12.45 -16.66
CA VAL A 288 -20.28 -12.23 -15.36
C VAL A 288 -21.39 -13.27 -15.14
N ASP A 289 -22.22 -13.50 -16.15
CA ASP A 289 -23.29 -14.48 -16.05
C ASP A 289 -22.73 -15.91 -16.00
N ALA A 290 -21.64 -16.19 -16.72
CA ALA A 290 -20.93 -17.46 -16.63
C ALA A 290 -20.42 -17.73 -15.22
N ILE A 291 -19.78 -16.72 -14.58
CA ILE A 291 -19.32 -16.78 -13.20
C ILE A 291 -20.51 -17.05 -12.25
N ILE A 292 -21.59 -16.27 -12.33
CA ILE A 292 -22.77 -16.43 -11.46
C ILE A 292 -23.39 -17.82 -11.60
N ASN A 293 -23.51 -18.32 -12.82
CA ASN A 293 -24.04 -19.65 -13.08
C ASN A 293 -23.15 -20.75 -12.51
N HIS A 294 -21.83 -20.59 -12.63
CA HIS A 294 -20.87 -21.50 -12.01
C HIS A 294 -21.01 -21.52 -10.48
N LEU A 295 -21.05 -20.34 -9.86
CA LEU A 295 -21.24 -20.22 -8.41
C LEU A 295 -22.54 -20.87 -7.95
N ARG A 296 -23.66 -20.68 -8.66
CA ARG A 296 -24.94 -21.33 -8.37
C ARG A 296 -24.89 -22.87 -8.44
N LYS A 297 -24.02 -23.41 -9.27
CA LYS A 297 -23.88 -24.87 -9.42
C LYS A 297 -23.12 -25.50 -8.24
N TYR A 298 -22.09 -24.82 -7.74
CA TYR A 298 -21.17 -25.39 -6.77
C TYR A 298 -21.36 -24.91 -5.33
N ALA A 299 -21.86 -23.69 -5.13
CA ALA A 299 -22.21 -23.17 -3.82
C ALA A 299 -23.50 -23.82 -3.27
N GLU A 300 -23.74 -23.71 -1.98
CA GLU A 300 -25.02 -24.00 -1.34
C GLU A 300 -26.05 -22.94 -1.70
N GLU A 301 -25.64 -21.67 -1.58
CA GLU A 301 -26.45 -20.50 -1.84
C GLU A 301 -25.59 -19.42 -2.51
N VAL A 302 -26.18 -18.64 -3.40
CA VAL A 302 -25.59 -17.41 -3.91
C VAL A 302 -26.41 -16.24 -3.42
N THR A 303 -25.85 -15.46 -2.51
CA THR A 303 -26.44 -14.26 -1.93
C THR A 303 -25.71 -13.00 -2.42
N THR A 304 -25.82 -11.87 -1.75
CA THR A 304 -25.16 -10.61 -2.10
C THR A 304 -24.44 -10.01 -0.90
N VAL A 305 -23.49 -9.10 -1.17
CA VAL A 305 -22.80 -8.33 -0.10
C VAL A 305 -23.80 -7.57 0.78
N GLY A 306 -24.92 -7.12 0.21
CA GLY A 306 -25.97 -6.40 0.95
C GLY A 306 -26.90 -7.27 1.79
N ASP A 307 -26.75 -8.60 1.80
CA ASP A 307 -27.51 -9.50 2.68
C ASP A 307 -27.13 -9.23 4.15
N GLU A 308 -28.13 -9.16 5.04
CA GLU A 308 -27.93 -8.87 6.47
C GLU A 308 -27.03 -9.89 7.19
N ARG A 309 -26.88 -11.09 6.65
CA ARG A 309 -25.92 -12.12 7.14
C ARG A 309 -24.47 -11.83 6.76
N ILE A 310 -24.24 -11.01 5.72
CA ILE A 310 -22.93 -10.72 5.14
C ILE A 310 -22.39 -9.38 5.61
N SER A 311 -23.21 -8.33 5.53
CA SER A 311 -22.82 -7.00 5.97
C SER A 311 -23.96 -6.23 6.63
N SER A 312 -23.61 -5.41 7.62
CA SER A 312 -24.58 -4.55 8.31
C SER A 312 -24.80 -3.22 7.60
N ASP A 313 -23.78 -2.71 6.91
CA ASP A 313 -23.86 -1.46 6.16
C ASP A 313 -22.66 -1.30 5.20
N ILE A 314 -22.81 -0.41 4.19
CA ILE A 314 -21.75 0.01 3.29
C ILE A 314 -21.68 1.53 3.28
N ILE A 315 -20.58 2.07 3.79
CA ILE A 315 -20.43 3.50 4.04
C ILE A 315 -19.46 4.10 3.02
N LEU A 316 -19.92 5.08 2.25
CA LEU A 316 -19.08 5.96 1.45
C LEU A 316 -19.12 7.36 2.05
N PRO A 317 -17.99 7.90 2.56
CA PRO A 317 -17.96 9.27 3.06
C PRO A 317 -18.32 10.27 1.96
N GLY A 318 -19.17 11.25 2.29
CA GLY A 318 -19.46 12.36 1.40
C GLY A 318 -18.21 13.24 1.18
N ARG A 319 -18.20 14.01 0.10
CA ARG A 319 -17.15 15.00 -0.14
C ARG A 319 -17.13 16.05 0.97
N PHE A 320 -15.94 16.40 1.44
CA PHE A 320 -15.76 17.35 2.53
C PHE A 320 -14.50 18.21 2.34
N LYS A 321 -14.50 19.40 2.93
CA LYS A 321 -13.31 20.26 2.99
C LYS A 321 -12.37 19.70 4.06
N ARG A 322 -11.17 19.28 3.66
CA ARG A 322 -10.18 18.68 4.55
C ARG A 322 -9.44 19.75 5.33
N VAL A 323 -9.42 19.63 6.65
CA VAL A 323 -8.64 20.48 7.56
C VAL A 323 -7.50 19.62 8.09
N TYR A 324 -6.29 19.86 7.59
CA TYR A 324 -5.09 19.17 8.04
C TYR A 324 -4.46 19.91 9.23
N VAL A 325 -3.90 19.14 10.15
CA VAL A 325 -3.24 19.61 11.38
C VAL A 325 -2.02 18.75 11.68
N ASP A 326 -1.23 19.15 12.66
CA ASP A 326 -0.12 18.35 13.15
C ASP A 326 -0.59 17.04 13.81
N LYS A 327 0.29 16.05 13.86
CA LYS A 327 0.04 14.70 14.37
C LYS A 327 -0.69 14.66 15.71
N GLU A 328 -0.34 15.56 16.64
CA GLU A 328 -0.91 15.62 17.99
C GLU A 328 -2.40 15.95 17.99
N TYR A 329 -2.85 16.80 17.07
CA TYR A 329 -4.23 17.29 16.98
C TYR A 329 -5.07 16.53 15.96
N GLY A 330 -4.45 15.60 15.23
CA GLY A 330 -5.05 14.94 14.10
C GLY A 330 -5.24 13.44 14.23
N VAL A 331 -5.97 12.90 13.28
CA VAL A 331 -6.11 11.47 13.00
C VAL A 331 -5.42 11.20 11.66
N ARG A 332 -4.62 10.15 11.56
CA ARG A 332 -3.95 9.77 10.30
C ARG A 332 -4.99 9.58 9.20
N PHE A 333 -4.72 10.15 8.02
CA PHE A 333 -5.64 10.15 6.89
C PHE A 333 -5.09 9.30 5.75
N LEU A 334 -5.86 8.31 5.31
CA LEU A 334 -5.50 7.37 4.27
C LEU A 334 -6.19 7.69 2.95
N GLY A 335 -5.44 7.66 1.86
CA GLY A 335 -5.93 7.59 0.49
C GLY A 335 -5.84 6.16 -0.06
N GLY A 336 -6.29 5.97 -1.30
CA GLY A 336 -6.27 4.66 -1.95
C GLY A 336 -4.86 4.08 -2.15
N LYS A 337 -3.85 4.93 -2.32
CA LYS A 337 -2.45 4.49 -2.54
C LYS A 337 -1.80 3.86 -1.32
N GLU A 338 -2.26 4.21 -0.14
CA GLU A 338 -1.68 3.77 1.12
C GLU A 338 -2.34 2.51 1.69
N LEU A 339 -3.45 2.05 1.12
CA LEU A 339 -4.25 0.96 1.67
C LEU A 339 -3.51 -0.37 1.80
N ASN A 340 -2.64 -0.69 0.83
CA ASN A 340 -1.91 -1.95 0.79
C ASN A 340 -0.65 -1.95 1.66
N GLN A 341 -0.29 -0.81 2.26
CA GLN A 341 0.90 -0.66 3.09
C GLN A 341 0.58 -0.97 4.56
N LEU A 342 1.49 -1.66 5.24
CA LEU A 342 1.32 -1.97 6.66
C LEU A 342 1.55 -0.74 7.56
N ASP A 343 2.51 0.10 7.19
CA ASP A 343 2.80 1.38 7.84
C ASP A 343 2.93 2.47 6.77
N PRO A 344 1.79 3.05 6.36
CA PRO A 344 1.80 4.12 5.38
C PRO A 344 2.65 5.31 5.81
N SER A 345 3.51 5.77 4.92
CA SER A 345 4.40 6.92 5.17
C SER A 345 3.69 8.28 5.10
N THR A 346 2.36 8.30 4.97
CA THR A 346 1.59 9.54 4.89
C THR A 346 1.68 10.33 6.20
N GLU A 347 2.04 11.60 6.09
CA GLU A 347 2.06 12.56 7.21
C GLU A 347 0.81 13.46 7.24
N LYS A 348 -0.27 13.04 6.57
CA LYS A 348 -1.51 13.78 6.55
C LYS A 348 -2.37 13.41 7.75
N TYR A 349 -2.70 14.38 8.56
CA TYR A 349 -3.56 14.22 9.73
C TYR A 349 -4.76 15.13 9.65
N LEU A 350 -5.99 14.58 9.68
CA LEU A 350 -7.22 15.35 9.74
C LEU A 350 -7.51 15.81 11.16
N SER A 351 -7.94 17.05 11.31
CA SER A 351 -8.29 17.63 12.60
C SER A 351 -9.40 16.82 13.31
N LYS A 352 -9.09 16.30 14.51
CA LYS A 352 -10.08 15.63 15.38
C LYS A 352 -11.24 16.54 15.72
N LYS A 353 -10.98 17.84 15.94
CA LYS A 353 -11.99 18.82 16.31
C LYS A 353 -12.90 19.20 15.14
N ALA A 354 -12.29 19.53 13.98
CA ALA A 354 -13.05 19.97 12.82
C ALA A 354 -13.89 18.85 12.18
N HIS A 355 -13.48 17.59 12.33
CA HIS A 355 -14.13 16.44 11.68
C HIS A 355 -14.73 15.44 12.69
N ALA A 356 -15.01 15.87 13.94
CA ALA A 356 -15.43 14.97 15.02
C ALA A 356 -16.65 14.09 14.64
N ASN A 357 -17.70 14.69 14.09
CA ASN A 357 -18.91 13.97 13.68
C ASN A 357 -18.61 13.04 12.49
N GLN A 358 -17.93 13.54 11.46
CA GLN A 358 -17.60 12.76 10.28
C GLN A 358 -16.69 11.57 10.61
N LEU A 359 -15.72 11.73 11.51
CA LEU A 359 -14.85 10.65 11.99
C LEU A 359 -15.66 9.55 12.68
N LYS A 360 -16.66 9.92 13.45
CA LYS A 360 -17.55 8.97 14.11
C LYS A 360 -18.48 8.26 13.12
N ASP A 361 -19.05 9.00 12.18
CA ASP A 361 -20.13 8.51 11.32
C ASP A 361 -19.63 7.75 10.10
N SER A 362 -18.64 8.29 9.37
CA SER A 362 -18.27 7.77 8.06
C SER A 362 -16.77 7.69 7.75
N LEU A 363 -15.95 8.64 8.24
CA LEU A 363 -14.53 8.70 7.89
C LEU A 363 -13.68 7.72 8.69
N GLY A 364 -14.00 7.49 9.96
CA GLY A 364 -13.21 6.62 10.83
C GLY A 364 -13.34 5.14 10.42
N ILE A 365 -12.20 4.45 10.27
CA ILE A 365 -12.18 3.01 10.00
C ILE A 365 -12.78 2.29 11.20
N LYS A 366 -13.82 1.48 10.95
CA LYS A 366 -14.54 0.71 11.96
C LYS A 366 -13.96 -0.70 12.09
N PRO A 367 -14.10 -1.36 13.27
CA PRO A 367 -13.77 -2.77 13.40
C PRO A 367 -14.56 -3.60 12.38
N ASN A 368 -13.97 -4.71 11.92
CA ASN A 368 -14.55 -5.66 10.97
C ASN A 368 -15.04 -5.02 9.66
N SER A 369 -14.43 -3.90 9.27
CA SER A 369 -14.68 -3.29 7.96
C SER A 369 -13.69 -3.77 6.93
N LEU A 370 -14.15 -3.93 5.71
CA LEU A 370 -13.32 -4.06 4.52
C LEU A 370 -13.32 -2.72 3.78
N LEU A 371 -12.17 -2.31 3.28
CA LEU A 371 -12.02 -1.06 2.54
C LEU A 371 -11.91 -1.35 1.05
N THR A 372 -12.64 -0.62 0.22
CA THR A 372 -12.55 -0.72 -1.24
C THR A 372 -12.59 0.66 -1.88
N PRO A 373 -11.82 0.90 -2.95
CA PRO A 373 -11.92 2.14 -3.71
C PRO A 373 -13.31 2.34 -4.31
N ALA A 374 -13.86 3.54 -4.15
CA ALA A 374 -15.09 3.98 -4.82
C ALA A 374 -14.79 4.65 -6.16
N ARG A 375 -13.54 5.03 -6.43
CA ARG A 375 -13.08 5.72 -7.63
C ARG A 375 -11.65 5.35 -8.01
N GLY A 376 -11.37 5.26 -9.29
CA GLY A 376 -10.06 4.91 -9.84
C GLY A 376 -9.88 3.41 -10.01
N SER A 377 -8.87 2.80 -9.39
CA SER A 377 -8.59 1.35 -9.51
C SER A 377 -9.61 0.53 -8.70
N LEU A 378 -10.73 0.18 -9.33
CA LEU A 378 -11.83 -0.55 -8.71
C LEU A 378 -11.58 -2.06 -8.66
N GLY A 379 -12.19 -2.72 -7.66
CA GLY A 379 -12.18 -4.18 -7.51
C GLY A 379 -11.18 -4.71 -6.49
N GLU A 380 -10.32 -3.86 -5.92
CA GLU A 380 -9.50 -4.24 -4.77
C GLU A 380 -10.26 -4.09 -3.47
N VAL A 381 -10.07 -5.05 -2.56
CA VAL A 381 -10.60 -5.00 -1.21
C VAL A 381 -9.48 -5.22 -0.22
N VAL A 382 -9.39 -4.37 0.79
CA VAL A 382 -8.37 -4.45 1.84
C VAL A 382 -9.01 -4.74 3.18
N PHE A 383 -8.45 -5.67 3.90
CA PHE A 383 -8.81 -5.92 5.28
C PHE A 383 -7.85 -5.13 6.19
N PRO A 384 -8.26 -3.97 6.73
CA PRO A 384 -7.38 -3.09 7.48
C PRO A 384 -6.89 -3.77 8.76
N PRO A 385 -5.57 -3.74 9.04
CA PRO A 385 -5.04 -4.25 10.29
C PRO A 385 -5.56 -3.45 11.50
N LYS A 386 -5.58 -4.06 12.67
CA LYS A 386 -6.15 -3.49 13.89
C LYS A 386 -5.68 -2.06 14.21
N HIS A 387 -4.43 -1.70 13.90
CA HIS A 387 -3.90 -0.36 14.17
C HIS A 387 -4.47 0.73 13.23
N PHE A 388 -5.16 0.35 12.13
CA PHE A 388 -5.87 1.31 11.28
C PHE A 388 -7.23 1.73 11.86
N ILE A 389 -7.77 0.98 12.82
CA ILE A 389 -9.07 1.30 13.42
C ILE A 389 -9.01 2.70 14.03
N GLY A 390 -9.97 3.54 13.64
CA GLY A 390 -10.03 4.94 14.04
C GLY A 390 -9.21 5.90 13.17
N TRP A 391 -8.36 5.42 12.26
CA TRP A 391 -7.78 6.29 11.23
C TRP A 391 -8.86 6.76 10.26
N ALA A 392 -8.65 7.90 9.62
CA ALA A 392 -9.60 8.46 8.68
C ALA A 392 -9.32 8.00 7.25
N ILE A 393 -10.37 7.71 6.50
CA ILE A 393 -10.30 7.40 5.07
C ILE A 393 -10.72 8.57 4.19
N SER A 394 -10.27 8.54 2.94
CA SER A 394 -10.67 9.48 1.89
C SER A 394 -12.13 9.24 1.46
N ASP A 395 -12.78 10.29 0.96
CA ASP A 395 -14.08 10.26 0.28
C ASP A 395 -14.11 9.45 -1.04
N ASN A 396 -12.98 8.86 -1.41
CA ASN A 396 -12.88 7.91 -2.53
C ASN A 396 -12.78 6.45 -2.07
N LEU A 397 -12.95 6.18 -0.79
CA LEU A 397 -12.90 4.85 -0.19
C LEU A 397 -14.22 4.53 0.50
N MET A 398 -14.72 3.32 0.28
CA MET A 398 -15.89 2.76 0.97
C MET A 398 -15.47 1.80 2.07
N GLN A 399 -16.30 1.69 3.10
CA GLN A 399 -16.21 0.68 4.15
C GLN A 399 -17.39 -0.28 4.01
N ILE A 400 -17.11 -1.57 3.87
CA ILE A 400 -18.09 -2.65 3.96
C ILE A 400 -18.03 -3.15 5.41
N LEU A 401 -19.07 -2.88 6.21
CA LEU A 401 -19.12 -3.32 7.60
C LEU A 401 -19.67 -4.74 7.65
N SER A 402 -18.83 -5.69 8.05
CA SER A 402 -19.18 -7.11 8.09
C SER A 402 -19.09 -7.65 9.54
N PHE A 403 -19.20 -8.95 9.71
CA PHE A 403 -19.19 -9.65 10.99
C PHE A 403 -17.96 -10.54 11.10
N ASP A 404 -17.43 -10.72 12.31
CA ASP A 404 -16.28 -11.60 12.58
C ASP A 404 -16.46 -13.02 12.01
N SER A 405 -17.67 -13.50 11.97
CA SER A 405 -17.99 -14.86 11.45
C SER A 405 -17.81 -15.00 9.94
N ILE A 406 -17.74 -13.90 9.17
CA ILE A 406 -17.72 -13.98 7.71
C ILE A 406 -16.82 -12.93 7.03
N CYS A 407 -16.34 -11.94 7.76
CA CYS A 407 -15.54 -10.84 7.19
C CYS A 407 -14.28 -11.33 6.47
N GLY A 408 -13.60 -12.32 7.04
CA GLY A 408 -12.43 -12.94 6.41
C GLY A 408 -12.76 -13.70 5.13
N TYR A 409 -13.84 -14.47 5.14
CA TYR A 409 -14.33 -15.18 3.95
C TYR A 409 -14.70 -14.19 2.83
N LEU A 410 -15.45 -13.14 3.18
CA LEU A 410 -15.82 -12.06 2.26
C LEU A 410 -14.57 -11.40 1.64
N TYR A 411 -13.56 -11.10 2.46
CA TYR A 411 -12.29 -10.56 2.01
C TYR A 411 -11.59 -11.47 0.99
N ILE A 412 -11.51 -12.79 1.27
CA ILE A 412 -10.86 -13.75 0.36
C ILE A 412 -11.61 -13.81 -0.97
N PHE A 413 -12.94 -14.00 -0.95
CA PHE A 413 -13.73 -14.12 -2.19
C PHE A 413 -13.64 -12.85 -3.05
N LEU A 414 -13.83 -11.67 -2.46
CA LEU A 414 -13.81 -10.39 -3.20
C LEU A 414 -12.44 -10.08 -3.83
N ASN A 415 -11.33 -10.63 -3.30
CA ASN A 415 -10.00 -10.47 -3.86
C ASN A 415 -9.61 -11.53 -4.90
N THR A 416 -10.45 -12.53 -5.16
CA THR A 416 -10.29 -13.42 -6.33
C THR A 416 -10.51 -12.65 -7.63
N GLU A 417 -10.07 -13.21 -8.75
CA GLU A 417 -10.40 -12.66 -10.09
C GLU A 417 -11.92 -12.64 -10.33
N TYR A 418 -12.64 -13.57 -9.74
CA TYR A 418 -14.11 -13.64 -9.79
C TYR A 418 -14.77 -12.48 -9.05
N GLY A 419 -14.41 -12.30 -7.77
CA GLY A 419 -14.94 -11.21 -6.96
C GLY A 419 -14.62 -9.83 -7.55
N LYS A 420 -13.40 -9.65 -8.06
CA LYS A 420 -13.01 -8.42 -8.77
C LYS A 420 -13.87 -8.18 -10.01
N THR A 421 -14.10 -9.20 -10.84
CA THR A 421 -14.94 -9.10 -12.03
C THR A 421 -16.39 -8.74 -11.67
N LEU A 422 -16.92 -9.34 -10.61
CA LEU A 422 -18.27 -9.06 -10.11
C LEU A 422 -18.41 -7.64 -9.55
N ILE A 423 -17.37 -7.08 -8.93
CA ILE A 423 -17.33 -5.67 -8.49
C ILE A 423 -17.24 -4.75 -9.72
N GLN A 424 -16.31 -5.03 -10.62
CA GLN A 424 -16.03 -4.19 -11.80
C GLN A 424 -17.21 -4.14 -12.79
N ARG A 425 -18.08 -5.14 -12.78
CA ARG A 425 -19.35 -5.09 -13.53
C ARG A 425 -20.12 -3.79 -13.32
N PHE A 426 -20.12 -3.27 -12.10
CA PHE A 426 -20.90 -2.10 -11.72
C PHE A 426 -20.21 -0.78 -12.02
N THR A 427 -19.01 -0.80 -12.58
CA THR A 427 -18.24 0.39 -12.93
C THR A 427 -19.02 1.31 -13.87
N TYR A 428 -19.04 2.60 -13.57
CA TYR A 428 -19.59 3.64 -14.42
C TYR A 428 -18.64 4.86 -14.43
N GLY A 429 -18.82 5.76 -15.39
CA GLY A 429 -18.02 6.97 -15.55
C GLY A 429 -17.22 6.96 -16.85
N GLY A 430 -17.04 8.15 -17.46
CA GLY A 430 -16.36 8.29 -18.76
C GLY A 430 -14.89 8.68 -18.66
N VAL A 431 -14.46 9.30 -17.55
CA VAL A 431 -13.07 9.76 -17.34
C VAL A 431 -12.43 9.10 -16.13
N VAL A 432 -13.19 8.92 -15.07
CA VAL A 432 -12.76 8.22 -13.85
C VAL A 432 -13.82 7.18 -13.53
N ASP A 433 -13.38 5.94 -13.46
CA ASP A 433 -14.22 4.83 -13.04
C ASP A 433 -14.72 5.04 -11.63
N ALA A 434 -15.99 4.82 -11.41
CA ALA A 434 -16.67 4.99 -10.13
C ALA A 434 -17.63 3.84 -9.84
N ILE A 435 -17.88 3.63 -8.54
CA ILE A 435 -18.85 2.66 -8.02
C ILE A 435 -19.45 3.24 -6.73
N GLU A 436 -20.73 2.93 -6.47
CA GLU A 436 -21.46 3.46 -5.30
C GLU A 436 -21.81 2.32 -4.32
N PRO A 437 -22.17 2.63 -3.06
CA PRO A 437 -22.55 1.62 -2.07
C PRO A 437 -23.65 0.66 -2.55
N GLU A 438 -24.66 1.19 -3.24
CA GLU A 438 -25.77 0.37 -3.77
C GLU A 438 -25.34 -0.63 -4.83
N HIS A 439 -24.24 -0.36 -5.53
CA HIS A 439 -23.62 -1.31 -6.46
C HIS A 439 -22.89 -2.42 -5.70
N ILE A 440 -22.13 -2.09 -4.66
CA ILE A 440 -21.46 -3.09 -3.83
C ILE A 440 -22.45 -4.01 -3.13
N LYS A 441 -23.60 -3.49 -2.67
CA LYS A 441 -24.67 -4.32 -2.08
C LYS A 441 -25.16 -5.41 -3.04
N GLN A 442 -25.10 -5.18 -4.36
CA GLN A 442 -25.56 -6.12 -5.38
C GLN A 442 -24.49 -7.14 -5.81
N VAL A 443 -23.25 -7.00 -5.37
CA VAL A 443 -22.18 -7.95 -5.70
C VAL A 443 -22.52 -9.30 -5.07
N VAL A 444 -22.57 -10.35 -5.90
CA VAL A 444 -22.94 -11.69 -5.46
C VAL A 444 -21.81 -12.39 -4.71
N ILE A 445 -22.18 -13.14 -3.70
CA ILE A 445 -21.28 -13.90 -2.83
C ILE A 445 -21.78 -15.33 -2.73
N PRO A 446 -20.95 -16.36 -3.01
CA PRO A 446 -21.31 -17.75 -2.76
C PRO A 446 -21.20 -18.08 -1.27
N LEU A 447 -22.13 -18.83 -0.73
CA LEU A 447 -21.99 -19.52 0.56
C LEU A 447 -21.67 -20.98 0.29
N LEU A 448 -20.66 -21.52 0.95
CA LEU A 448 -20.17 -22.87 0.66
C LEU A 448 -21.10 -23.94 1.24
N LYS A 449 -21.17 -25.09 0.56
CA LYS A 449 -21.86 -26.29 1.10
C LYS A 449 -21.20 -26.81 2.37
N ASN A 450 -19.90 -26.72 2.43
CA ASN A 450 -19.12 -27.11 3.58
C ASN A 450 -18.87 -25.89 4.48
N GLU A 451 -19.70 -25.72 5.51
CA GLU A 451 -19.60 -24.61 6.48
C GLU A 451 -18.27 -24.62 7.25
N ASP A 452 -17.67 -25.80 7.52
CA ASP A 452 -16.39 -25.90 8.20
C ASP A 452 -15.27 -25.34 7.32
N VAL A 453 -15.28 -25.59 6.02
CA VAL A 453 -14.32 -25.00 5.08
C VAL A 453 -14.52 -23.50 4.97
N GLN A 454 -15.77 -23.01 4.88
CA GLN A 454 -16.05 -21.58 4.87
C GLN A 454 -15.51 -20.89 6.12
N LYS A 455 -15.73 -21.50 7.28
CA LYS A 455 -15.19 -21.02 8.54
C LYS A 455 -13.66 -21.03 8.55
N GLN A 456 -13.03 -22.09 8.06
CA GLN A 456 -11.57 -22.19 7.98
C GLN A 456 -10.97 -21.09 7.10
N ILE A 457 -11.59 -20.79 5.95
CA ILE A 457 -11.20 -19.67 5.07
C ILE A 457 -11.30 -18.35 5.82
N ASN A 458 -12.40 -18.12 6.54
CA ASN A 458 -12.59 -16.93 7.37
C ASN A 458 -11.49 -16.82 8.44
N ASP A 459 -11.23 -17.88 9.18
CA ASP A 459 -10.27 -17.91 10.27
C ASP A 459 -8.83 -17.67 9.78
N PHE A 460 -8.45 -18.20 8.60
CA PHE A 460 -7.15 -17.94 7.99
C PHE A 460 -6.97 -16.45 7.64
N ALA A 461 -8.00 -15.80 7.10
CA ALA A 461 -7.94 -14.38 6.79
C ALA A 461 -7.85 -13.51 8.07
N LEU A 462 -8.59 -13.88 9.11
CA LEU A 462 -8.53 -13.20 10.41
C LEU A 462 -7.14 -13.38 11.05
N GLU A 463 -6.57 -14.59 11.02
CA GLU A 463 -5.23 -14.86 11.52
C GLU A 463 -4.17 -14.09 10.74
N ALA A 464 -4.26 -14.07 9.40
CA ALA A 464 -3.38 -13.27 8.55
C ALA A 464 -3.39 -11.79 8.96
N ASN A 465 -4.58 -11.22 9.22
CA ASN A 465 -4.72 -9.84 9.65
C ASN A 465 -4.12 -9.61 11.05
N GLN A 466 -4.27 -10.57 11.97
CA GLN A 466 -3.60 -10.52 13.29
C GLN A 466 -2.07 -10.56 13.17
N LYS A 467 -1.52 -11.41 12.27
CA LYS A 467 -0.07 -11.47 12.01
C LYS A 467 0.44 -10.14 11.45
N ARG A 468 -0.29 -9.49 10.54
CA ARG A 468 0.03 -8.15 10.03
C ARG A 468 0.09 -7.11 11.15
N TYR A 469 -0.87 -7.13 12.06
CA TYR A 469 -0.83 -6.24 13.23
C TYR A 469 0.36 -6.51 14.16
N LYS A 470 0.69 -7.78 14.40
CA LYS A 470 1.89 -8.15 15.19
C LYS A 470 3.17 -7.68 14.49
N ALA A 471 3.27 -7.88 13.17
CA ALA A 471 4.39 -7.42 12.36
C ALA A 471 4.61 -5.91 12.48
N TYR A 472 3.53 -5.12 12.38
CA TYR A 472 3.57 -3.67 12.62
C TYR A 472 4.12 -3.35 14.02
N LYS A 473 3.65 -4.01 15.07
CA LYS A 473 4.14 -3.76 16.44
C LYS A 473 5.63 -4.04 16.61
N LEU A 474 6.13 -5.12 16.02
CA LEU A 474 7.57 -5.44 16.07
C LEU A 474 8.40 -4.36 15.38
N GLU A 475 7.95 -3.85 14.25
CA GLU A 475 8.61 -2.76 13.55
C GLU A 475 8.59 -1.46 14.35
N GLN A 476 7.47 -1.11 15.01
CA GLN A 476 7.41 0.04 15.90
C GLN A 476 8.34 -0.13 17.12
N GLN A 477 8.44 -1.33 17.70
CA GLN A 477 9.40 -1.61 18.77
C GLN A 477 10.86 -1.42 18.31
N ALA A 478 11.18 -1.84 17.08
CA ALA A 478 12.52 -1.61 16.53
C ALA A 478 12.81 -0.10 16.38
N LEU A 479 11.84 0.68 15.92
CA LEU A 479 11.96 2.14 15.83
C LEU A 479 12.09 2.79 17.21
N ASP A 480 11.32 2.35 18.20
CA ASP A 480 11.41 2.85 19.57
C ASP A 480 12.80 2.57 20.18
N ILE A 481 13.37 1.39 19.96
CA ILE A 481 14.74 1.07 20.39
C ILE A 481 15.75 1.97 19.64
N MET A 482 15.58 2.15 18.33
CA MET A 482 16.47 3.02 17.54
C MET A 482 16.44 4.45 18.05
N ASP A 483 15.28 5.01 18.34
CA ASP A 483 15.15 6.37 18.83
C ASP A 483 15.69 6.50 20.27
N ASN A 484 15.24 5.67 21.21
CA ASN A 484 15.50 5.87 22.63
C ASN A 484 16.85 5.32 23.11
N GLU A 485 17.30 4.18 22.56
CA GLU A 485 18.53 3.53 23.01
C GLU A 485 19.74 3.83 22.10
N VAL A 486 19.50 4.33 20.86
CA VAL A 486 20.58 4.58 19.90
C VAL A 486 20.68 6.06 19.56
N ILE A 487 19.67 6.67 18.93
CA ILE A 487 19.77 8.04 18.39
C ILE A 487 19.80 9.07 19.51
N PHE A 488 18.86 9.00 20.45
CA PHE A 488 18.71 9.95 21.55
C PHE A 488 19.16 9.36 22.90
N ALA A 489 19.94 8.31 22.88
CA ALA A 489 20.50 7.71 24.09
C ALA A 489 21.34 8.71 24.87
N LYS A 490 21.00 8.94 26.15
CA LYS A 490 21.69 9.84 27.08
C LYS A 490 22.97 9.20 27.67
#